data_b148299321e7b4d2def857cc5a28ce0c
#
_entry.id   b148299321e7b4d2def857cc5a28ce0c
#
_cell.length_a   1.000
_cell.length_b   1.000
_cell.length_c   1.000
_cell.angle_alpha   90.00
_cell.angle_beta   90.00
_cell.angle_gamma   90.00
#
_symmetry.space_group_name_H-M   'P 1'
#
loop_
_entity.id
_entity.type
_entity.pdbx_description
1 polymer ?
#
loop_
_entity_poly.entity_id
_entity_poly.type
_entity_poly.pdbx_seq_one_letter_code
_entity_poly.pdbx_strand_id
1 'polypeptide(L)'
;ILTKAGYNVGMTTTGGIYINNKCIHKGDTTGYYSAKSVLMNKEVEAAVLETARGGIIRKGLAYDMADVGVITNITEDHLGLDDIDTMDDLAYVKALVGEAVKNEGYVVLNADDPVSVSIIKRIKSNIIMFSKDKYNSVLRSNIKKGGYGVYTHEGVIYVEKSDELTPLVKVTDIKITIGGRLIYNIENAMASCAALIGLNISYSSIREGITSFYGDEEFNPGRFNMYKINGALVVLDYGHNIEGYKAVLKGAKNINHNRLVGIIGVPGDRTDSSVKELGKIAGENFDYIYIKEDEDRRGRKVGEIASILEKGVVGSGFDKKRIEVILDEAEALEKAIDTSRPGDLIIIRS
;
A
#
# COMPACT_ATOMS: atom_id res chain seq x y z
N ILE A 1 7.00 -7.54 -12.88
CA ILE A 1 6.84 -8.97 -13.19
C ILE A 1 6.46 -9.13 -14.67
N LEU A 2 5.44 -8.45 -15.18
CA LEU A 2 5.04 -8.53 -16.60
C LEU A 2 6.18 -8.20 -17.56
N THR A 3 6.99 -7.18 -17.26
CA THR A 3 8.19 -6.84 -18.04
C THR A 3 9.21 -8.01 -18.07
N LYS A 4 9.39 -8.70 -16.93
CA LYS A 4 10.24 -9.92 -16.87
C LYS A 4 9.62 -11.09 -17.63
N ALA A 5 8.30 -11.13 -17.75
CA ALA A 5 7.59 -12.10 -18.58
C ALA A 5 7.60 -11.76 -20.09
N GLY A 6 8.27 -10.68 -20.49
CA GLY A 6 8.49 -10.31 -21.89
C GLY A 6 7.50 -9.29 -22.47
N TYR A 7 6.60 -8.71 -21.66
CA TYR A 7 5.62 -7.72 -22.15
C TYR A 7 6.16 -6.29 -22.13
N ASN A 8 5.77 -5.52 -23.11
CA ASN A 8 5.88 -4.06 -23.10
C ASN A 8 4.78 -3.50 -22.19
N VAL A 9 5.15 -3.03 -21.01
CA VAL A 9 4.20 -2.64 -19.96
C VAL A 9 3.97 -1.14 -19.94
N GLY A 10 2.70 -0.75 -19.99
CA GLY A 10 2.24 0.58 -19.62
C GLY A 10 1.65 0.59 -18.21
N MET A 11 1.97 1.61 -17.42
CA MET A 11 1.53 1.69 -16.04
C MET A 11 1.13 3.12 -15.66
N THR A 12 0.05 3.25 -14.89
CA THR A 12 -0.32 4.49 -14.19
C THR A 12 -0.27 4.29 -12.69
N THR A 13 0.28 5.27 -11.98
CA THR A 13 0.39 5.27 -10.51
C THR A 13 0.21 6.69 -9.95
N THR A 14 0.18 6.83 -8.63
CA THR A 14 0.28 8.14 -7.97
C THR A 14 1.61 8.85 -8.25
N GLY A 15 2.66 8.14 -8.68
CA GLY A 15 3.96 8.72 -9.04
C GLY A 15 4.08 9.14 -10.50
N GLY A 16 3.24 8.61 -11.41
CA GLY A 16 3.33 8.96 -12.83
C GLY A 16 2.82 7.90 -13.80
N ILE A 17 2.97 8.22 -15.10
CA ILE A 17 2.77 7.31 -16.21
C ILE A 17 4.11 6.74 -16.65
N TYR A 18 4.17 5.43 -16.76
CA TYR A 18 5.37 4.71 -17.18
C TYR A 18 5.09 3.84 -18.39
N ILE A 19 6.00 3.87 -19.36
CA ILE A 19 6.02 2.95 -20.51
C ILE A 19 7.37 2.24 -20.52
N ASN A 20 7.37 0.92 -20.42
CA ASN A 20 8.58 0.08 -20.34
C ASN A 20 9.58 0.59 -19.27
N ASN A 21 9.09 0.85 -18.06
CA ASN A 21 9.83 1.38 -16.91
C ASN A 21 10.33 2.84 -17.07
N LYS A 22 10.08 3.49 -18.22
CA LYS A 22 10.43 4.89 -18.42
C LYS A 22 9.27 5.78 -17.98
N CYS A 23 9.50 6.69 -17.04
CA CYS A 23 8.52 7.70 -16.67
C CYS A 23 8.37 8.72 -17.78
N ILE A 24 7.15 8.83 -18.34
CA ILE A 24 6.82 9.78 -19.40
C ILE A 24 6.01 10.98 -18.90
N HIS A 25 5.41 10.85 -17.71
CA HIS A 25 4.71 11.95 -17.02
C HIS A 25 4.77 11.72 -15.51
N LYS A 26 5.18 12.74 -14.73
CA LYS A 26 5.23 12.68 -13.26
C LYS A 26 3.98 13.29 -12.65
N GLY A 27 3.55 12.77 -11.51
CA GLY A 27 2.43 13.26 -10.72
C GLY A 27 1.34 12.20 -10.54
N ASP A 28 0.26 12.54 -9.86
CA ASP A 28 -0.87 11.64 -9.65
C ASP A 28 -1.59 11.36 -10.99
N THR A 29 -1.48 10.12 -11.43
CA THR A 29 -1.99 9.64 -12.72
C THR A 29 -3.00 8.50 -12.57
N THR A 30 -3.70 8.42 -11.43
CA THR A 30 -4.65 7.35 -11.10
C THR A 30 -6.06 7.56 -11.68
N GLY A 31 -6.19 8.44 -12.67
CA GLY A 31 -7.47 8.83 -13.26
C GLY A 31 -7.65 8.40 -14.71
N TYR A 32 -8.86 8.71 -15.23
CA TYR A 32 -9.33 8.35 -16.57
C TYR A 32 -8.36 8.70 -17.71
N TYR A 33 -7.87 9.94 -17.76
CA TYR A 33 -7.04 10.39 -18.90
C TYR A 33 -5.68 9.71 -18.95
N SER A 34 -5.09 9.47 -17.79
CA SER A 34 -3.81 8.76 -17.68
C SER A 34 -3.95 7.31 -18.12
N ALA A 35 -4.99 6.62 -17.63
CA ALA A 35 -5.30 5.27 -18.07
C ALA A 35 -5.55 5.20 -19.59
N LYS A 36 -6.33 6.14 -20.14
CA LYS A 36 -6.56 6.24 -21.58
C LYS A 36 -5.26 6.45 -22.36
N SER A 37 -4.35 7.29 -21.85
CA SER A 37 -3.05 7.53 -22.51
C SER A 37 -2.22 6.25 -22.62
N VAL A 38 -2.21 5.42 -21.58
CA VAL A 38 -1.53 4.10 -21.60
C VAL A 38 -2.22 3.17 -22.59
N LEU A 39 -3.55 3.05 -22.53
CA LEU A 39 -4.32 2.12 -23.39
C LEU A 39 -4.27 2.47 -24.88
N MET A 40 -4.08 3.75 -25.22
CA MET A 40 -3.93 4.19 -26.60
C MET A 40 -2.50 4.10 -27.13
N ASN A 41 -1.52 3.80 -26.29
CA ASN A 41 -0.13 3.68 -26.71
C ASN A 41 0.08 2.34 -27.44
N LYS A 42 0.52 2.41 -28.70
CA LYS A 42 0.70 1.25 -29.58
C LYS A 42 1.85 0.32 -29.16
N GLU A 43 2.76 0.78 -28.32
CA GLU A 43 3.87 -0.02 -27.81
C GLU A 43 3.46 -0.87 -26.60
N VAL A 44 2.32 -0.56 -25.96
CA VAL A 44 1.86 -1.25 -24.76
C VAL A 44 1.14 -2.55 -25.12
N GLU A 45 1.64 -3.64 -24.60
CA GLU A 45 1.06 -4.99 -24.73
C GLU A 45 0.30 -5.41 -23.47
N ALA A 46 0.71 -4.87 -22.31
CA ALA A 46 0.03 -5.09 -21.03
C ALA A 46 -0.07 -3.77 -20.26
N ALA A 47 -1.26 -3.46 -19.73
CA ALA A 47 -1.52 -2.25 -18.96
C ALA A 47 -1.76 -2.59 -17.48
N VAL A 48 -1.10 -1.85 -16.58
CA VAL A 48 -1.34 -1.89 -15.12
C VAL A 48 -1.82 -0.52 -14.68
N LEU A 49 -3.11 -0.41 -14.37
CA LEU A 49 -3.78 0.87 -14.16
C LEU A 49 -4.20 1.02 -12.69
N GLU A 50 -3.46 1.83 -11.93
CA GLU A 50 -3.92 2.24 -10.61
C GLU A 50 -5.16 3.11 -10.76
N THR A 51 -6.22 2.78 -10.02
CA THR A 51 -7.53 3.41 -10.18
C THR A 51 -8.01 3.95 -8.84
N ALA A 52 -7.91 5.27 -8.67
CA ALA A 52 -8.35 5.94 -7.46
C ALA A 52 -9.86 6.19 -7.45
N ARG A 53 -10.47 6.14 -6.27
CA ARG A 53 -11.88 6.43 -6.03
C ARG A 53 -12.34 7.73 -6.72
N GLY A 54 -11.63 8.82 -6.48
CA GLY A 54 -12.00 10.13 -7.05
C GLY A 54 -11.95 10.15 -8.59
N GLY A 55 -11.08 9.34 -9.21
CA GLY A 55 -11.06 9.16 -10.66
C GLY A 55 -12.32 8.47 -11.16
N ILE A 56 -12.74 7.39 -10.50
CA ILE A 56 -13.95 6.63 -10.84
C ILE A 56 -15.18 7.53 -10.75
N ILE A 57 -15.36 8.26 -9.65
CA ILE A 57 -16.55 9.10 -9.42
C ILE A 57 -16.66 10.21 -10.47
N ARG A 58 -15.55 10.87 -10.78
CA ARG A 58 -15.56 12.04 -11.66
C ARG A 58 -15.67 11.71 -13.15
N LYS A 59 -15.10 10.60 -13.61
CA LYS A 59 -14.97 10.26 -15.03
C LYS A 59 -15.25 8.79 -15.37
N GLY A 60 -15.42 7.93 -14.38
CA GLY A 60 -15.51 6.48 -14.57
C GLY A 60 -14.16 5.84 -14.91
N LEU A 61 -14.22 4.62 -15.40
CA LEU A 61 -13.07 3.86 -15.90
C LEU A 61 -12.78 4.26 -17.34
N ALA A 62 -11.50 4.20 -17.76
CA ALA A 62 -11.08 4.52 -19.14
C ALA A 62 -11.22 3.31 -20.09
N TYR A 63 -11.80 2.24 -19.62
CA TYR A 63 -11.99 0.98 -20.35
C TYR A 63 -13.34 0.36 -19.97
N ASP A 64 -13.91 -0.41 -20.86
CA ASP A 64 -15.17 -1.11 -20.66
C ASP A 64 -14.95 -2.49 -20.04
N MET A 65 -13.82 -3.14 -20.39
CA MET A 65 -13.47 -4.45 -19.86
C MET A 65 -11.97 -4.59 -19.57
N ALA A 66 -11.67 -5.29 -18.46
CA ALA A 66 -10.32 -5.68 -18.06
C ALA A 66 -10.20 -7.21 -18.00
N ASP A 67 -8.97 -7.71 -18.13
CA ASP A 67 -8.67 -9.14 -17.94
C ASP A 67 -8.66 -9.50 -16.47
N VAL A 68 -8.09 -8.61 -15.62
CA VAL A 68 -8.00 -8.80 -14.19
C VAL A 68 -8.30 -7.50 -13.45
N GLY A 69 -9.15 -7.56 -12.44
CA GLY A 69 -9.38 -6.49 -11.46
C GLY A 69 -8.78 -6.88 -10.11
N VAL A 70 -8.12 -5.95 -9.42
CA VAL A 70 -7.51 -6.21 -8.11
C VAL A 70 -8.04 -5.22 -7.08
N ILE A 71 -8.56 -5.73 -5.97
CA ILE A 71 -8.98 -4.94 -4.81
C ILE A 71 -8.24 -5.49 -3.59
N THR A 72 -7.24 -4.76 -3.12
CA THR A 72 -6.35 -5.22 -2.05
C THR A 72 -7.00 -5.15 -0.68
N ASN A 73 -7.70 -4.05 -0.41
CA ASN A 73 -8.52 -3.83 0.78
C ASN A 73 -9.44 -2.62 0.56
N ILE A 74 -10.47 -2.52 1.39
CA ILE A 74 -11.36 -1.36 1.45
C ILE A 74 -11.42 -0.91 2.90
N THR A 75 -10.61 0.08 3.24
CA THR A 75 -10.54 0.68 4.57
C THR A 75 -11.05 2.11 4.53
N GLU A 76 -11.41 2.64 5.69
CA GLU A 76 -11.85 4.02 5.82
C GLU A 76 -10.75 4.98 5.33
N ASP A 77 -11.03 5.64 4.22
CA ASP A 77 -10.18 6.67 3.66
C ASP A 77 -11.03 7.65 2.83
N HIS A 78 -10.87 8.95 3.09
CA HIS A 78 -11.60 10.01 2.39
C HIS A 78 -13.14 9.91 2.46
N LEU A 79 -13.73 9.42 3.56
CA LEU A 79 -15.18 9.54 3.79
C LEU A 79 -15.58 11.00 3.98
N GLY A 80 -16.82 11.33 3.57
CA GLY A 80 -17.34 12.69 3.58
C GLY A 80 -16.91 13.55 2.38
N LEU A 81 -16.30 12.96 1.35
CA LEU A 81 -15.91 13.64 0.12
C LEU A 81 -16.60 13.00 -1.10
N ASP A 82 -17.02 13.82 -2.06
CA ASP A 82 -17.65 13.39 -3.32
C ASP A 82 -18.89 12.48 -3.09
N ASP A 83 -19.74 12.80 -2.11
CA ASP A 83 -20.96 12.07 -1.71
C ASP A 83 -20.68 10.60 -1.28
N ILE A 84 -19.49 10.30 -0.78
CA ILE A 84 -19.11 9.02 -0.21
C ILE A 84 -19.04 9.16 1.31
N ASP A 85 -20.13 8.86 1.99
CA ASP A 85 -20.24 9.06 3.44
C ASP A 85 -20.06 7.79 4.25
N THR A 86 -20.26 6.64 3.63
CA THR A 86 -20.21 5.33 4.30
C THR A 86 -19.21 4.37 3.68
N MET A 87 -18.84 3.33 4.43
CA MET A 87 -18.03 2.23 3.92
C MET A 87 -18.73 1.47 2.80
N ASP A 88 -20.06 1.40 2.82
CA ASP A 88 -20.84 0.77 1.75
C ASP A 88 -20.78 1.57 0.45
N ASP A 89 -20.83 2.91 0.51
CA ASP A 89 -20.63 3.77 -0.66
C ASP A 89 -19.23 3.59 -1.24
N LEU A 90 -18.21 3.54 -0.37
CA LEU A 90 -16.84 3.33 -0.80
C LEU A 90 -16.65 1.94 -1.45
N ALA A 91 -17.24 0.90 -0.86
CA ALA A 91 -17.25 -0.44 -1.41
C ALA A 91 -17.99 -0.49 -2.76
N TYR A 92 -19.12 0.24 -2.86
CA TYR A 92 -19.89 0.33 -4.10
C TYR A 92 -19.05 0.90 -5.24
N VAL A 93 -18.35 2.01 -5.02
CA VAL A 93 -17.50 2.64 -6.04
C VAL A 93 -16.29 1.76 -6.40
N LYS A 94 -15.60 1.20 -5.41
CA LYS A 94 -14.43 0.34 -5.67
C LYS A 94 -14.80 -0.96 -6.37
N ALA A 95 -16.02 -1.49 -6.15
CA ALA A 95 -16.50 -2.68 -6.83
C ALA A 95 -16.58 -2.53 -8.35
N LEU A 96 -16.71 -1.31 -8.88
CA LEU A 96 -16.73 -1.05 -10.33
C LEU A 96 -15.47 -1.59 -11.04
N VAL A 97 -14.31 -1.61 -10.37
CA VAL A 97 -13.09 -2.23 -10.90
C VAL A 97 -13.27 -3.72 -11.15
N GLY A 98 -13.97 -4.40 -10.24
CA GLY A 98 -14.29 -5.83 -10.40
C GLY A 98 -15.44 -6.08 -11.39
N GLU A 99 -16.44 -5.20 -11.43
CA GLU A 99 -17.56 -5.31 -12.39
C GLU A 99 -17.12 -5.12 -13.84
N ALA A 100 -16.06 -4.33 -14.07
CA ALA A 100 -15.47 -4.12 -15.38
C ALA A 100 -14.57 -5.29 -15.85
N VAL A 101 -14.48 -6.38 -15.10
CA VAL A 101 -13.73 -7.55 -15.54
C VAL A 101 -14.62 -8.43 -16.43
N LYS A 102 -14.07 -8.87 -17.57
CA LYS A 102 -14.77 -9.78 -18.49
C LYS A 102 -15.14 -11.11 -17.80
N ASN A 103 -16.21 -11.76 -18.24
CA ASN A 103 -16.75 -12.95 -17.56
C ASN A 103 -15.71 -14.08 -17.39
N GLU A 104 -14.85 -14.29 -18.37
CA GLU A 104 -13.74 -15.27 -18.34
C GLU A 104 -12.49 -14.78 -17.59
N GLY A 105 -12.46 -13.52 -17.22
CA GLY A 105 -11.38 -12.90 -16.45
C GLY A 105 -11.45 -13.23 -14.97
N TYR A 106 -10.61 -12.54 -14.18
CA TYR A 106 -10.50 -12.78 -12.75
C TYR A 106 -10.57 -11.50 -11.93
N VAL A 107 -11.31 -11.53 -10.83
CA VAL A 107 -11.21 -10.51 -9.78
C VAL A 107 -10.43 -11.06 -8.60
N VAL A 108 -9.40 -10.34 -8.19
CA VAL A 108 -8.57 -10.65 -7.02
C VAL A 108 -9.10 -9.89 -5.82
N LEU A 109 -9.47 -10.61 -4.76
CA LEU A 109 -10.02 -10.05 -3.53
C LEU A 109 -9.28 -10.56 -2.29
N ASN A 110 -9.21 -9.69 -1.28
CA ASN A 110 -8.67 -10.05 0.03
C ASN A 110 -9.73 -10.76 0.88
N ALA A 111 -9.52 -12.03 1.18
CA ALA A 111 -10.41 -12.80 2.03
C ALA A 111 -10.35 -12.41 3.51
N ASP A 112 -9.29 -11.68 3.92
CA ASP A 112 -9.11 -11.17 5.28
C ASP A 112 -9.83 -9.81 5.49
N ASP A 113 -10.34 -9.19 4.41
CA ASP A 113 -11.06 -7.92 4.46
C ASP A 113 -12.57 -8.14 4.24
N PRO A 114 -13.41 -8.01 5.28
CA PRO A 114 -14.84 -8.23 5.17
C PRO A 114 -15.55 -7.32 4.15
N VAL A 115 -15.03 -6.09 3.96
CA VAL A 115 -15.62 -5.14 3.00
C VAL A 115 -15.31 -5.58 1.57
N SER A 116 -14.09 -6.02 1.28
CA SER A 116 -13.76 -6.64 -0.02
C SER A 116 -14.58 -7.91 -0.28
N VAL A 117 -14.84 -8.71 0.76
CA VAL A 117 -15.69 -9.91 0.64
C VAL A 117 -17.15 -9.54 0.33
N SER A 118 -17.67 -8.44 0.85
CA SER A 118 -19.06 -8.02 0.66
C SER A 118 -19.44 -7.74 -0.81
N ILE A 119 -18.45 -7.34 -1.63
CA ILE A 119 -18.68 -7.02 -3.05
C ILE A 119 -18.75 -8.24 -3.96
N ILE A 120 -18.45 -9.46 -3.48
CA ILE A 120 -18.46 -10.69 -4.28
C ILE A 120 -19.77 -10.87 -5.06
N LYS A 121 -20.90 -10.52 -4.43
CA LYS A 121 -22.23 -10.64 -5.06
C LYS A 121 -22.43 -9.79 -6.32
N ARG A 122 -21.57 -8.79 -6.53
CA ARG A 122 -21.59 -7.90 -7.71
C ARG A 122 -20.65 -8.40 -8.83
N ILE A 123 -19.77 -9.35 -8.53
CA ILE A 123 -18.76 -9.86 -9.45
C ILE A 123 -19.37 -11.00 -10.29
N LYS A 124 -19.23 -10.89 -11.61
CA LYS A 124 -19.71 -11.91 -12.57
C LYS A 124 -18.58 -12.80 -13.09
N SER A 125 -17.35 -12.31 -13.02
CA SER A 125 -16.14 -13.02 -13.45
C SER A 125 -15.68 -14.05 -12.41
N ASN A 126 -14.64 -14.80 -12.74
CA ASN A 126 -14.00 -15.72 -11.80
C ASN A 126 -13.31 -14.95 -10.65
N ILE A 127 -13.16 -15.60 -9.50
CA ILE A 127 -12.57 -14.98 -8.31
C ILE A 127 -11.30 -15.71 -7.90
N ILE A 128 -10.26 -14.94 -7.62
CA ILE A 128 -9.05 -15.38 -6.91
C ILE A 128 -9.08 -14.73 -5.53
N MET A 129 -9.07 -15.53 -4.47
CA MET A 129 -8.95 -15.02 -3.10
C MET A 129 -7.52 -15.07 -2.62
N PHE A 130 -7.05 -14.02 -1.95
CA PHE A 130 -5.81 -14.12 -1.19
C PHE A 130 -6.05 -13.91 0.31
N SER A 131 -5.19 -14.53 1.15
CA SER A 131 -5.29 -14.45 2.61
C SER A 131 -3.94 -14.74 3.28
N LYS A 132 -3.71 -14.13 4.43
CA LYS A 132 -2.59 -14.49 5.33
C LYS A 132 -2.81 -15.82 6.04
N ASP A 133 -4.06 -16.28 6.11
CA ASP A 133 -4.46 -17.49 6.80
C ASP A 133 -4.98 -18.55 5.83
N LYS A 134 -4.26 -19.66 5.74
CA LYS A 134 -4.70 -20.80 4.91
C LYS A 134 -6.05 -21.39 5.34
N TYR A 135 -6.48 -21.14 6.57
CA TYR A 135 -7.75 -21.63 7.11
C TYR A 135 -8.92 -20.63 6.98
N ASN A 136 -8.66 -19.44 6.41
CA ASN A 136 -9.71 -18.45 6.20
C ASN A 136 -10.92 -19.09 5.49
N SER A 137 -12.11 -18.98 6.08
CA SER A 137 -13.31 -19.67 5.63
C SER A 137 -13.78 -19.22 4.24
N VAL A 138 -13.58 -17.92 3.89
CA VAL A 138 -13.92 -17.36 2.59
C VAL A 138 -12.99 -17.90 1.52
N LEU A 139 -11.68 -17.89 1.79
CA LEU A 139 -10.65 -18.50 0.93
C LEU A 139 -10.98 -19.96 0.65
N ARG A 140 -11.24 -20.77 1.71
CA ARG A 140 -11.56 -22.18 1.56
C ARG A 140 -12.84 -22.42 0.78
N SER A 141 -13.88 -21.60 1.02
CA SER A 141 -15.13 -21.67 0.25
C SER A 141 -14.91 -21.38 -1.23
N ASN A 142 -14.04 -20.40 -1.57
CA ASN A 142 -13.72 -20.09 -2.97
C ASN A 142 -13.00 -21.26 -3.67
N ILE A 143 -11.99 -21.84 -3.02
CA ILE A 143 -11.24 -22.99 -3.55
C ILE A 143 -12.19 -24.19 -3.77
N LYS A 144 -13.06 -24.49 -2.80
CA LYS A 144 -14.05 -25.57 -2.91
C LYS A 144 -15.01 -25.39 -4.09
N LYS A 145 -15.27 -24.14 -4.50
CA LYS A 145 -16.11 -23.81 -5.67
C LYS A 145 -15.32 -23.81 -6.99
N GLY A 146 -14.03 -24.20 -6.98
CA GLY A 146 -13.16 -24.24 -8.16
C GLY A 146 -12.41 -22.93 -8.45
N GLY A 147 -12.49 -21.92 -7.57
CA GLY A 147 -11.69 -20.70 -7.64
C GLY A 147 -10.25 -20.92 -7.16
N TYR A 148 -9.38 -19.96 -7.45
CA TYR A 148 -8.01 -19.96 -6.92
C TYR A 148 -7.94 -19.39 -5.51
N GLY A 149 -7.05 -19.96 -4.68
CA GLY A 149 -6.59 -19.38 -3.43
C GLY A 149 -5.09 -19.11 -3.48
N VAL A 150 -4.68 -17.91 -3.02
CA VAL A 150 -3.27 -17.53 -2.83
C VAL A 150 -3.09 -17.17 -1.37
N TYR A 151 -2.23 -17.88 -0.64
CA TYR A 151 -2.12 -17.67 0.81
C TYR A 151 -0.72 -17.97 1.35
N THR A 152 -0.43 -17.45 2.54
CA THR A 152 0.80 -17.81 3.24
C THR A 152 0.59 -18.95 4.22
N HIS A 153 1.57 -19.84 4.27
CA HIS A 153 1.68 -20.86 5.31
C HIS A 153 3.15 -21.17 5.56
N GLU A 154 3.58 -21.15 6.82
CA GLU A 154 4.96 -21.43 7.23
C GLU A 154 6.02 -20.65 6.42
N GLY A 155 5.75 -19.37 6.18
CA GLY A 155 6.67 -18.48 5.46
C GLY A 155 6.76 -18.71 3.95
N VAL A 156 5.84 -19.46 3.36
CA VAL A 156 5.75 -19.70 1.92
C VAL A 156 4.41 -19.20 1.40
N ILE A 157 4.40 -18.57 0.23
CA ILE A 157 3.19 -18.26 -0.52
C ILE A 157 2.84 -19.49 -1.35
N TYR A 158 1.60 -19.96 -1.18
CA TYR A 158 1.02 -21.08 -1.93
C TYR A 158 -0.06 -20.61 -2.88
N VAL A 159 -0.22 -21.34 -3.97
CA VAL A 159 -1.35 -21.26 -4.89
C VAL A 159 -2.09 -22.58 -4.81
N GLU A 160 -3.40 -22.51 -4.61
CA GLU A 160 -4.27 -23.71 -4.54
C GLU A 160 -5.49 -23.53 -5.42
N LYS A 161 -5.82 -24.56 -6.18
CA LYS A 161 -7.05 -24.65 -6.97
C LYS A 161 -7.55 -26.08 -6.94
N SER A 162 -8.76 -26.28 -6.46
CA SER A 162 -9.31 -27.64 -6.23
C SER A 162 -8.34 -28.47 -5.37
N ASP A 163 -7.78 -29.55 -5.88
CA ASP A 163 -6.84 -30.45 -5.18
C ASP A 163 -5.38 -30.16 -5.54
N GLU A 164 -5.10 -29.19 -6.41
CA GLU A 164 -3.77 -28.81 -6.81
C GLU A 164 -3.20 -27.75 -5.87
N LEU A 165 -2.13 -28.11 -5.17
CA LEU A 165 -1.40 -27.21 -4.27
C LEU A 165 0.03 -27.01 -4.77
N THR A 166 0.40 -25.76 -5.04
CA THR A 166 1.74 -25.40 -5.53
C THR A 166 2.40 -24.39 -4.60
N PRO A 167 3.59 -24.71 -4.02
CA PRO A 167 4.42 -23.72 -3.35
C PRO A 167 4.99 -22.76 -4.39
N LEU A 168 4.69 -21.46 -4.27
CA LEU A 168 5.12 -20.49 -5.25
C LEU A 168 6.47 -19.87 -4.90
N VAL A 169 6.59 -19.26 -3.71
CA VAL A 169 7.79 -18.51 -3.31
C VAL A 169 7.88 -18.39 -1.78
N LYS A 170 9.08 -18.42 -1.23
CA LYS A 170 9.29 -18.09 0.18
C LYS A 170 9.14 -16.58 0.39
N VAL A 171 8.45 -16.20 1.44
CA VAL A 171 8.25 -14.79 1.80
C VAL A 171 9.57 -14.05 2.01
N THR A 172 10.57 -14.75 2.58
CA THR A 172 11.92 -14.20 2.81
C THR A 172 12.70 -13.87 1.53
N ASP A 173 12.35 -14.50 0.41
CA ASP A 173 13.01 -14.28 -0.88
C ASP A 173 12.44 -13.03 -1.59
N ILE A 174 11.27 -12.55 -1.16
CA ILE A 174 10.62 -11.34 -1.69
C ILE A 174 11.20 -10.11 -1.00
N LYS A 175 12.01 -9.35 -1.70
CA LYS A 175 12.81 -8.24 -1.12
C LYS A 175 11.98 -7.18 -0.38
N ILE A 176 10.84 -6.77 -0.95
CA ILE A 176 9.96 -5.76 -0.34
C ILE A 176 9.35 -6.19 1.00
N THR A 177 9.37 -7.48 1.34
CA THR A 177 8.87 -7.97 2.63
C THR A 177 9.87 -7.80 3.78
N ILE A 178 11.11 -7.43 3.46
CA ILE A 178 12.24 -7.27 4.41
C ILE A 178 12.38 -8.54 5.28
N GLY A 179 12.56 -9.66 4.59
CA GLY A 179 12.67 -10.97 5.24
C GLY A 179 11.39 -11.42 5.95
N GLY A 180 10.22 -11.00 5.45
CA GLY A 180 8.92 -11.34 6.02
C GLY A 180 8.44 -10.44 7.17
N ARG A 181 9.14 -9.33 7.44
CA ARG A 181 8.80 -8.41 8.54
C ARG A 181 7.65 -7.46 8.21
N LEU A 182 7.48 -7.11 6.92
CA LEU A 182 6.42 -6.21 6.46
C LEU A 182 5.20 -7.02 5.98
N ILE A 183 4.25 -7.22 6.87
CA ILE A 183 3.05 -8.05 6.60
C ILE A 183 2.23 -7.49 5.42
N TYR A 184 2.05 -6.16 5.36
CA TYR A 184 1.30 -5.53 4.26
C TYR A 184 1.97 -5.75 2.88
N ASN A 185 3.31 -5.84 2.83
CA ASN A 185 4.01 -6.18 1.59
C ASN A 185 3.90 -7.67 1.24
N ILE A 186 3.66 -8.54 2.22
CA ILE A 186 3.30 -9.94 1.95
C ILE A 186 1.91 -9.99 1.30
N GLU A 187 0.95 -9.21 1.81
CA GLU A 187 -0.40 -9.09 1.23
C GLU A 187 -0.33 -8.53 -0.20
N ASN A 188 0.44 -7.46 -0.41
CA ASN A 188 0.66 -6.89 -1.74
C ASN A 188 1.31 -7.90 -2.71
N ALA A 189 2.28 -8.69 -2.24
CA ALA A 189 2.92 -9.75 -3.03
C ALA A 189 1.91 -10.84 -3.41
N MET A 190 1.06 -11.29 -2.47
CA MET A 190 0.00 -12.26 -2.75
C MET A 190 -1.01 -11.73 -3.77
N ALA A 191 -1.48 -10.48 -3.61
CA ALA A 191 -2.38 -9.84 -4.55
C ALA A 191 -1.77 -9.75 -5.96
N SER A 192 -0.47 -9.39 -6.05
CA SER A 192 0.26 -9.33 -7.32
C SER A 192 0.40 -10.72 -7.95
N CYS A 193 0.77 -11.75 -7.17
CA CYS A 193 0.82 -13.13 -7.65
C CYS A 193 -0.55 -13.59 -8.17
N ALA A 194 -1.62 -13.32 -7.41
CA ALA A 194 -2.99 -13.65 -7.79
C ALA A 194 -3.40 -12.98 -9.11
N ALA A 195 -3.07 -11.71 -9.30
CA ALA A 195 -3.35 -11.00 -10.55
C ALA A 195 -2.66 -11.65 -11.76
N LEU A 196 -1.41 -12.04 -11.59
CA LEU A 196 -0.62 -12.66 -12.66
C LEU A 196 -1.06 -14.09 -12.97
N ILE A 197 -1.55 -14.83 -11.97
CA ILE A 197 -2.22 -16.12 -12.16
C ILE A 197 -3.49 -15.94 -13.01
N GLY A 198 -4.28 -14.89 -12.71
CA GLY A 198 -5.45 -14.52 -13.51
C GLY A 198 -5.12 -14.16 -14.97
N LEU A 199 -3.90 -13.70 -15.25
CA LEU A 199 -3.37 -13.45 -16.60
C LEU A 199 -2.68 -14.66 -17.23
N ASN A 200 -2.73 -15.85 -16.60
CA ASN A 200 -2.06 -17.07 -17.04
C ASN A 200 -0.53 -16.92 -17.20
N ILE A 201 0.11 -16.05 -16.41
CA ILE A 201 1.55 -15.94 -16.37
C ILE A 201 2.13 -17.17 -15.65
N SER A 202 3.22 -17.73 -16.18
CA SER A 202 3.83 -18.92 -15.60
C SER A 202 4.32 -18.71 -14.16
N TYR A 203 4.22 -19.70 -13.31
CA TYR A 203 4.71 -19.62 -11.92
C TYR A 203 6.21 -19.33 -11.84
N SER A 204 6.99 -19.76 -12.83
CA SER A 204 8.42 -19.43 -12.91
C SER A 204 8.65 -17.94 -13.13
N SER A 205 7.94 -17.34 -14.09
CA SER A 205 8.01 -15.89 -14.36
C SER A 205 7.49 -15.05 -13.19
N ILE A 206 6.42 -15.50 -12.52
CA ILE A 206 5.89 -14.83 -11.31
C ILE A 206 6.98 -14.87 -10.21
N ARG A 207 7.58 -16.03 -9.94
CA ARG A 207 8.64 -16.19 -8.93
C ARG A 207 9.84 -15.30 -9.24
N GLU A 208 10.36 -15.36 -10.45
CA GLU A 208 11.50 -14.53 -10.87
C GLU A 208 11.20 -13.05 -10.70
N GLY A 209 10.05 -12.60 -11.19
CA GLY A 209 9.67 -11.20 -11.16
C GLY A 209 9.44 -10.67 -9.74
N ILE A 210 8.77 -11.45 -8.85
CA ILE A 210 8.48 -10.99 -7.49
C ILE A 210 9.73 -10.96 -6.60
N THR A 211 10.67 -11.88 -6.82
CA THR A 211 11.94 -11.95 -6.05
C THR A 211 12.98 -10.96 -6.55
N SER A 212 12.89 -10.50 -7.79
CA SER A 212 13.80 -9.51 -8.37
C SER A 212 13.35 -8.07 -8.18
N PHE A 213 12.15 -7.83 -7.65
CA PHE A 213 11.66 -6.48 -7.39
C PHE A 213 12.21 -5.94 -6.08
N TYR A 214 12.90 -4.81 -6.16
CA TYR A 214 13.44 -4.09 -5.00
C TYR A 214 12.52 -2.91 -4.66
N GLY A 215 12.26 -2.71 -3.37
CA GLY A 215 11.51 -1.56 -2.86
C GLY A 215 12.45 -0.39 -2.58
N ASP A 216 13.24 0.04 -3.58
CA ASP A 216 14.12 1.20 -3.49
C ASP A 216 13.44 2.49 -3.99
N GLU A 217 14.15 3.61 -3.90
CA GLU A 217 13.61 4.90 -4.31
C GLU A 217 13.43 5.06 -5.82
N GLU A 218 14.10 4.23 -6.62
CA GLU A 218 13.96 4.25 -8.08
C GLU A 218 12.65 3.58 -8.53
N PHE A 219 12.33 2.43 -7.93
CA PHE A 219 11.19 1.59 -8.36
C PHE A 219 9.96 1.69 -7.45
N ASN A 220 10.14 2.13 -6.19
CA ASN A 220 9.05 2.23 -5.22
C ASN A 220 9.29 3.37 -4.22
N PRO A 221 9.39 4.62 -4.69
CA PRO A 221 9.72 5.77 -3.84
C PRO A 221 8.69 5.97 -2.73
N GLY A 222 9.17 6.26 -1.52
CA GLY A 222 8.32 6.54 -0.36
C GLY A 222 7.54 5.33 0.16
N ARG A 223 7.97 4.11 -0.12
CA ARG A 223 7.33 2.88 0.37
C ARG A 223 8.34 2.02 1.14
N PHE A 224 8.55 2.38 2.40
CA PHE A 224 9.49 1.75 3.32
C PHE A 224 10.92 1.69 2.77
N ASN A 225 11.38 2.78 2.16
CA ASN A 225 12.76 2.86 1.67
C ASN A 225 13.71 2.99 2.85
N MET A 226 14.76 2.19 2.87
CA MET A 226 15.70 2.08 3.98
C MET A 226 17.09 2.59 3.63
N TYR A 227 17.63 3.45 4.49
CA TYR A 227 18.95 4.06 4.37
C TYR A 227 19.75 3.82 5.64
N LYS A 228 21.03 3.48 5.50
CA LYS A 228 21.93 3.37 6.66
C LYS A 228 22.80 4.63 6.76
N ILE A 229 22.58 5.38 7.83
CA ILE A 229 23.25 6.67 8.05
C ILE A 229 23.82 6.69 9.49
N ASN A 230 25.11 6.96 9.67
CA ASN A 230 25.78 7.06 10.97
C ASN A 230 25.54 5.87 11.92
N GLY A 231 25.30 4.68 11.36
CA GLY A 231 25.00 3.47 12.15
C GLY A 231 23.54 3.33 12.57
N ALA A 232 22.71 4.32 12.31
CA ALA A 232 21.25 4.24 12.40
C ALA A 232 20.64 3.75 11.09
N LEU A 233 19.42 3.21 11.17
CA LEU A 233 18.61 2.87 10.02
C LEU A 233 17.49 3.91 9.87
N VAL A 234 17.45 4.60 8.73
CA VAL A 234 16.41 5.59 8.41
C VAL A 234 15.43 4.96 7.43
N VAL A 235 14.15 5.04 7.74
CA VAL A 235 13.05 4.54 6.91
C VAL A 235 12.18 5.70 6.45
N LEU A 236 12.01 5.83 5.14
CA LEU A 236 11.09 6.76 4.50
C LEU A 236 9.82 6.02 4.07
N ASP A 237 8.65 6.45 4.57
CA ASP A 237 7.36 5.89 4.17
C ASP A 237 6.28 6.98 4.03
N TYR A 238 5.51 6.88 2.96
CA TYR A 238 4.45 7.84 2.60
C TYR A 238 3.08 7.48 3.21
N GLY A 239 3.03 6.61 4.19
CA GLY A 239 1.78 6.18 4.83
C GLY A 239 0.98 7.35 5.41
N HIS A 240 -0.10 7.77 4.74
CA HIS A 240 -0.85 9.00 5.04
C HIS A 240 -2.18 8.78 5.77
N ASN A 241 -2.57 7.54 6.06
CA ASN A 241 -3.75 7.20 6.84
C ASN A 241 -3.40 6.39 8.10
N ILE A 242 -4.35 6.28 9.02
CA ILE A 242 -4.15 5.63 10.32
C ILE A 242 -3.73 4.16 10.16
N GLU A 243 -4.38 3.42 9.28
CA GLU A 243 -4.11 1.98 9.11
C GLU A 243 -2.74 1.74 8.45
N GLY A 244 -2.38 2.54 7.43
CA GLY A 244 -1.03 2.51 6.85
C GLY A 244 0.05 2.82 7.89
N TYR A 245 -0.20 3.81 8.76
CA TYR A 245 0.72 4.16 9.85
C TYR A 245 0.92 3.03 10.84
N LYS A 246 -0.16 2.40 11.30
CA LYS A 246 -0.11 1.21 12.17
C LYS A 246 0.65 0.07 11.50
N ALA A 247 0.44 -0.16 10.21
CA ALA A 247 1.12 -1.20 9.45
C ALA A 247 2.63 -0.97 9.37
N VAL A 248 3.06 0.26 9.09
CA VAL A 248 4.48 0.68 9.09
C VAL A 248 5.11 0.47 10.46
N LEU A 249 4.46 0.97 11.54
CA LEU A 249 4.94 0.79 12.91
C LEU A 249 5.06 -0.67 13.30
N LYS A 250 4.07 -1.49 12.94
CA LYS A 250 4.12 -2.93 13.18
C LYS A 250 5.30 -3.59 12.45
N GLY A 251 5.56 -3.19 11.21
CA GLY A 251 6.72 -3.65 10.44
C GLY A 251 8.04 -3.21 11.08
N ALA A 252 8.15 -1.96 11.48
CA ALA A 252 9.31 -1.39 12.13
C ALA A 252 9.67 -2.10 13.44
N LYS A 253 8.68 -2.43 14.25
CA LYS A 253 8.89 -3.20 15.50
C LYS A 253 9.47 -4.60 15.28
N ASN A 254 9.31 -5.18 14.09
CA ASN A 254 9.91 -6.45 13.71
C ASN A 254 11.36 -6.31 13.21
N ILE A 255 11.88 -5.09 13.07
CA ILE A 255 13.29 -4.82 12.73
C ILE A 255 14.05 -4.62 14.03
N ASN A 256 15.21 -5.27 14.17
CA ASN A 256 16.04 -5.09 15.34
C ASN A 256 16.51 -3.63 15.45
N HIS A 257 16.22 -3.00 16.58
CA HIS A 257 16.61 -1.63 16.87
C HIS A 257 16.80 -1.43 18.38
N ASN A 258 17.60 -0.44 18.75
CA ASN A 258 17.79 -0.06 20.16
C ASN A 258 16.75 0.98 20.59
N ARG A 259 16.44 1.93 19.71
CA ARG A 259 15.49 3.01 19.94
C ARG A 259 14.72 3.28 18.66
N LEU A 260 13.40 3.45 18.76
CA LEU A 260 12.52 3.81 17.67
C LEU A 260 12.22 5.32 17.70
N VAL A 261 12.68 6.05 16.70
CA VAL A 261 12.53 7.51 16.59
C VAL A 261 11.53 7.83 15.48
N GLY A 262 10.53 8.66 15.76
CA GLY A 262 9.54 9.09 14.79
C GLY A 262 9.74 10.53 14.35
N ILE A 263 9.73 10.79 13.05
CA ILE A 263 9.55 12.13 12.48
C ILE A 263 8.15 12.14 11.89
N ILE A 264 7.21 12.82 12.56
CA ILE A 264 5.79 12.72 12.27
C ILE A 264 5.22 14.05 11.77
N GLY A 265 4.40 13.96 10.75
CA GLY A 265 3.62 15.05 10.20
C GLY A 265 2.39 14.48 9.48
N VAL A 266 1.42 15.29 9.19
CA VAL A 266 0.23 14.91 8.42
C VAL A 266 -0.25 16.06 7.54
N PRO A 267 -0.87 15.78 6.39
CA PRO A 267 -1.46 16.81 5.54
C PRO A 267 -2.53 17.62 6.27
N GLY A 268 -2.57 18.93 6.00
CA GLY A 268 -3.45 19.87 6.69
C GLY A 268 -4.96 19.69 6.44
N ASP A 269 -5.35 18.93 5.41
CA ASP A 269 -6.76 18.60 5.10
C ASP A 269 -7.36 17.50 5.98
N ARG A 270 -6.58 16.93 6.90
CA ARG A 270 -7.09 15.94 7.85
C ARG A 270 -7.90 16.57 8.97
N THR A 271 -8.89 15.82 9.47
CA THR A 271 -9.70 16.28 10.63
C THR A 271 -8.86 16.31 11.90
N ASP A 272 -9.17 17.23 12.81
CA ASP A 272 -8.44 17.36 14.09
C ASP A 272 -8.46 16.07 14.91
N SER A 273 -9.57 15.33 14.86
CA SER A 273 -9.69 14.03 15.52
C SER A 273 -8.70 13.00 14.97
N SER A 274 -8.58 12.93 13.64
CA SER A 274 -7.62 12.03 12.96
C SER A 274 -6.18 12.41 13.26
N VAL A 275 -5.85 13.71 13.21
CA VAL A 275 -4.51 14.22 13.55
C VAL A 275 -4.15 13.88 15.00
N LYS A 276 -5.08 14.11 15.93
CA LYS A 276 -4.89 13.80 17.36
C LYS A 276 -4.69 12.29 17.60
N GLU A 277 -5.48 11.46 16.92
CA GLU A 277 -5.36 10.00 17.03
C GLU A 277 -4.00 9.51 16.50
N LEU A 278 -3.51 10.07 15.38
CA LEU A 278 -2.17 9.79 14.87
C LEU A 278 -1.08 10.17 15.87
N GLY A 279 -1.21 11.34 16.52
CA GLY A 279 -0.31 11.74 17.60
C GLY A 279 -0.31 10.75 18.76
N LYS A 280 -1.49 10.28 19.17
CA LYS A 280 -1.63 9.26 20.23
C LYS A 280 -0.95 7.95 19.84
N ILE A 281 -1.19 7.45 18.61
CA ILE A 281 -0.53 6.25 18.09
C ILE A 281 0.99 6.42 18.09
N ALA A 282 1.49 7.60 17.70
CA ALA A 282 2.93 7.89 17.74
C ALA A 282 3.49 7.80 19.17
N GLY A 283 2.84 8.44 20.14
CA GLY A 283 3.27 8.41 21.54
C GLY A 283 3.23 7.01 22.18
N GLU A 284 2.35 6.14 21.71
CA GLU A 284 2.27 4.75 22.18
C GLU A 284 3.37 3.85 21.58
N ASN A 285 4.07 4.30 20.54
CA ASN A 285 4.93 3.42 19.75
C ASN A 285 6.39 3.86 19.64
N PHE A 286 6.70 5.16 19.71
CA PHE A 286 8.07 5.67 19.59
C PHE A 286 8.73 5.88 20.94
N ASP A 287 10.06 5.92 20.92
CA ASP A 287 10.90 6.29 22.09
C ASP A 287 11.25 7.78 22.10
N TYR A 288 11.28 8.41 20.92
CA TYR A 288 11.52 9.86 20.71
C TYR A 288 10.75 10.34 19.50
N ILE A 289 10.24 11.54 19.53
CA ILE A 289 9.37 12.08 18.47
C ILE A 289 9.81 13.48 18.09
N TYR A 290 10.06 13.68 16.78
CA TYR A 290 10.12 14.96 16.13
C TYR A 290 8.79 15.22 15.42
N ILE A 291 8.20 16.41 15.64
CA ILE A 291 6.94 16.81 15.00
C ILE A 291 7.25 17.87 13.96
N LYS A 292 6.89 17.59 12.69
CA LYS A 292 7.03 18.49 11.56
C LYS A 292 5.68 18.86 10.94
N GLU A 293 5.65 19.80 10.01
CA GLU A 293 4.50 20.09 9.16
C GLU A 293 4.84 19.90 7.69
N ASP A 294 3.80 19.62 6.89
CA ASP A 294 3.96 19.62 5.45
C ASP A 294 4.10 21.06 4.94
N GLU A 295 4.89 21.27 3.89
CA GLU A 295 5.12 22.58 3.29
C GLU A 295 3.79 23.18 2.78
N ASP A 296 2.96 22.35 2.11
CA ASP A 296 1.59 22.68 1.75
C ASP A 296 0.63 22.40 2.93
N ARG A 297 0.30 23.43 3.68
CA ARG A 297 -0.57 23.35 4.86
C ARG A 297 -2.06 23.25 4.55
N ARG A 298 -2.43 23.27 3.27
CA ARG A 298 -3.84 23.10 2.82
C ARG A 298 -4.81 23.99 3.59
N GLY A 299 -4.44 25.26 3.81
CA GLY A 299 -5.27 26.28 4.48
C GLY A 299 -5.14 26.35 6.01
N ARG A 300 -4.37 25.47 6.66
CA ARG A 300 -4.07 25.55 8.10
C ARG A 300 -3.02 26.62 8.40
N LYS A 301 -3.06 27.16 9.60
CA LYS A 301 -2.03 28.08 10.10
C LYS A 301 -0.73 27.34 10.45
N VAL A 302 0.38 28.06 10.39
CA VAL A 302 1.69 27.55 10.82
C VAL A 302 1.63 27.05 12.27
N GLY A 303 2.09 25.84 12.53
CA GLY A 303 2.11 25.23 13.86
C GLY A 303 0.78 24.64 14.32
N GLU A 304 -0.30 24.77 13.54
CA GLU A 304 -1.63 24.29 13.94
C GLU A 304 -1.68 22.76 13.99
N ILE A 305 -1.24 22.10 12.91
CA ILE A 305 -1.18 20.64 12.83
C ILE A 305 -0.19 20.08 13.85
N ALA A 306 0.99 20.69 13.97
CA ALA A 306 2.01 20.28 14.94
C ALA A 306 1.46 20.34 16.39
N SER A 307 0.69 21.39 16.73
CA SER A 307 0.07 21.53 18.04
C SER A 307 -0.97 20.43 18.31
N ILE A 308 -1.77 20.03 17.31
CA ILE A 308 -2.76 18.95 17.47
C ILE A 308 -2.07 17.60 17.61
N LEU A 309 -1.01 17.34 16.82
CA LEU A 309 -0.18 16.14 16.95
C LEU A 309 0.45 16.06 18.34
N GLU A 310 1.10 17.15 18.81
CA GLU A 310 1.71 17.20 20.16
C GLU A 310 0.69 16.89 21.26
N LYS A 311 -0.52 17.46 21.17
CA LYS A 311 -1.61 17.14 22.11
C LYS A 311 -2.00 15.66 22.09
N GLY A 312 -1.99 15.05 20.91
CA GLY A 312 -2.22 13.61 20.76
C GLY A 312 -1.12 12.79 21.43
N VAL A 313 0.14 13.12 21.14
CA VAL A 313 1.32 12.44 21.71
C VAL A 313 1.33 12.54 23.23
N VAL A 314 1.18 13.75 23.78
CA VAL A 314 1.13 13.96 25.23
C VAL A 314 -0.09 13.26 25.85
N GLY A 315 -1.22 13.25 25.16
CA GLY A 315 -2.45 12.59 25.59
C GLY A 315 -2.34 11.07 25.71
N SER A 316 -1.34 10.44 25.11
CA SER A 316 -1.03 9.01 25.30
C SER A 316 -0.25 8.71 26.57
N GLY A 317 0.16 9.74 27.32
CA GLY A 317 1.05 9.62 28.49
C GLY A 317 2.55 9.69 28.13
N PHE A 318 2.89 10.07 26.89
CA PHE A 318 4.27 10.19 26.45
C PHE A 318 5.00 11.34 27.14
N ASP A 319 6.28 11.13 27.51
CA ASP A 319 7.09 12.15 28.17
C ASP A 319 7.39 13.34 27.23
N LYS A 320 6.91 14.52 27.59
CA LYS A 320 7.07 15.74 26.81
C LYS A 320 8.56 16.10 26.55
N LYS A 321 9.48 15.66 27.42
CA LYS A 321 10.94 15.87 27.24
C LYS A 321 11.52 15.07 26.06
N ARG A 322 10.77 14.13 25.52
CA ARG A 322 11.14 13.32 24.36
C ARG A 322 10.42 13.77 23.08
N ILE A 323 9.80 14.94 23.11
CA ILE A 323 9.15 15.55 21.96
C ILE A 323 9.94 16.81 21.58
N GLU A 324 10.24 16.95 20.31
CA GLU A 324 10.82 18.17 19.73
C GLU A 324 9.97 18.59 18.52
N VAL A 325 9.54 19.85 18.49
CA VAL A 325 8.75 20.40 17.37
C VAL A 325 9.69 21.19 16.47
N ILE A 326 9.92 20.67 15.27
CA ILE A 326 10.71 21.28 14.20
C ILE A 326 9.84 21.23 12.96
N LEU A 327 9.28 22.39 12.56
CA LEU A 327 8.25 22.43 11.54
C LEU A 327 8.75 22.06 10.14
N ASP A 328 10.00 22.36 9.84
CA ASP A 328 10.64 21.99 8.58
C ASP A 328 11.05 20.49 8.60
N GLU A 329 10.66 19.77 7.54
CA GLU A 329 10.92 18.32 7.42
C GLU A 329 12.42 18.02 7.30
N ALA A 330 13.15 18.81 6.52
CA ALA A 330 14.58 18.59 6.31
C ALA A 330 15.37 18.87 7.58
N GLU A 331 15.07 19.96 8.29
CA GLU A 331 15.67 20.28 9.59
C GLU A 331 15.35 19.22 10.65
N ALA A 332 14.11 18.71 10.69
CA ALA A 332 13.73 17.65 11.60
C ALA A 332 14.47 16.33 11.32
N LEU A 333 14.65 15.99 10.04
CA LEU A 333 15.41 14.82 9.62
C LEU A 333 16.91 14.97 9.96
N GLU A 334 17.52 16.12 9.64
CA GLU A 334 18.90 16.42 9.96
C GLU A 334 19.13 16.29 11.47
N LYS A 335 18.29 16.91 12.27
CA LYS A 335 18.35 16.83 13.74
C LYS A 335 18.23 15.41 14.26
N ALA A 336 17.30 14.63 13.71
CA ALA A 336 17.12 13.22 14.09
C ALA A 336 18.36 12.38 13.76
N ILE A 337 18.99 12.62 12.60
CA ILE A 337 20.23 11.96 12.18
C ILE A 337 21.40 12.35 13.08
N ASP A 338 21.56 13.64 13.37
CA ASP A 338 22.67 14.18 14.20
C ASP A 338 22.61 13.67 15.65
N THR A 339 21.41 13.47 16.17
CA THR A 339 21.19 12.96 17.53
C THR A 339 21.05 11.44 17.59
N SER A 340 21.13 10.76 16.44
CA SER A 340 20.98 9.31 16.34
C SER A 340 22.18 8.59 16.96
N ARG A 341 21.92 7.36 17.37
CA ARG A 341 22.91 6.43 17.91
C ARG A 341 22.97 5.19 17.05
N PRO A 342 24.10 4.50 16.99
CA PRO A 342 24.17 3.21 16.31
C PRO A 342 23.09 2.24 16.84
N GLY A 343 22.34 1.67 15.91
CA GLY A 343 21.24 0.78 16.21
C GLY A 343 19.88 1.47 16.38
N ASP A 344 19.79 2.79 16.26
CA ASP A 344 18.48 3.47 16.18
C ASP A 344 17.77 3.15 14.87
N LEU A 345 16.44 3.10 14.94
CA LEU A 345 15.55 3.06 13.78
C LEU A 345 14.76 4.37 13.74
N ILE A 346 15.01 5.18 12.70
CA ILE A 346 14.33 6.45 12.49
C ILE A 346 13.27 6.24 11.41
N ILE A 347 12.03 6.58 11.68
CA ILE A 347 10.95 6.54 10.69
C ILE A 347 10.56 7.97 10.38
N ILE A 348 10.74 8.37 9.14
CA ILE A 348 10.21 9.61 8.61
C ILE A 348 8.96 9.31 7.78
N ARG A 349 7.93 10.04 8.10
CA ARG A 349 6.69 10.05 7.36
C ARG A 349 6.61 11.36 6.57
N SER A 350 6.69 11.23 5.28
CA SER A 350 6.61 12.34 4.32
C SER A 350 5.22 12.44 3.72
#